data_592460616227f73d44c190ebe6fb1f43
#
_entry.id   592460616227f73d44c190ebe6fb1f43
#
_cell.length_a   1.000
_cell.length_b   1.000
_cell.length_c   1.000
_cell.angle_alpha   90.00
_cell.angle_beta   90.00
_cell.angle_gamma   90.00
#
_symmetry.space_group_name_H-M   'P 1'
#
loop_
_entity.id
_entity.type
_entity.pdbx_description
1 polymer ?
#
loop_
_entity_poly.entity_id
_entity_poly.type
_entity_poly.pdbx_seq_one_letter_code
_entity_poly.pdbx_strand_id
1 'polypeptide(L)'
;MRKSAQTVIREGAYYTIAAANGRVLEVADFNTENGASVRLWSYEGQPWQQWTFEEAADGQYRIRNRFTGKVMDLAMGGVANGTWVHQWSVTSGASQRWQVMPASGGCVKLRNVLADKVIDLVGMRVDNGTQAQIWQDVFGENQLWRLDPVPDKLLQKDPPPPVVTRAPKITRTQTGKGTRAKKTAGKGAARARKAK
;
A
#
# COMPACT_ATOMS: atom_id res chain seq x y z
N MET A 1 18.94 28.52 -21.01
CA MET A 1 18.63 27.48 -20.00
C MET A 1 17.14 27.57 -19.65
N ARG A 2 16.30 26.62 -20.06
CA ARG A 2 14.90 26.55 -19.63
C ARG A 2 14.92 26.08 -18.15
N LYS A 3 14.47 26.92 -17.22
CA LYS A 3 14.20 26.50 -15.85
C LYS A 3 13.20 25.36 -15.91
N SER A 4 13.60 24.17 -15.45
CA SER A 4 12.68 23.05 -15.22
C SER A 4 11.55 23.57 -14.34
N ALA A 5 10.31 23.50 -14.81
CA ALA A 5 9.17 23.87 -14.00
C ALA A 5 9.13 22.91 -12.82
N GLN A 6 9.39 23.41 -11.62
CA GLN A 6 9.29 22.65 -10.39
C GLN A 6 7.84 22.19 -10.25
N THR A 7 7.61 20.91 -10.08
CA THR A 7 6.27 20.36 -9.83
C THR A 7 5.77 20.97 -8.53
N VAL A 8 4.84 21.92 -8.63
CA VAL A 8 4.23 22.55 -7.46
C VAL A 8 3.01 21.72 -7.08
N ILE A 9 3.08 21.08 -5.92
CA ILE A 9 1.93 20.42 -5.30
C ILE A 9 0.99 21.49 -4.78
N ARG A 10 -0.28 21.43 -5.21
CA ARG A 10 -1.33 22.33 -4.73
C ARG A 10 -2.13 21.63 -3.66
N GLU A 11 -2.33 22.30 -2.54
CA GLU A 11 -3.17 21.80 -1.45
C GLU A 11 -4.58 21.47 -1.96
N GLY A 12 -5.12 20.33 -1.52
CA GLY A 12 -6.45 19.86 -1.91
C GLY A 12 -6.59 19.36 -3.34
N ALA A 13 -5.58 19.51 -4.20
CA ALA A 13 -5.64 18.98 -5.56
C ALA A 13 -5.39 17.46 -5.59
N TYR A 14 -6.03 16.79 -6.55
CA TYR A 14 -5.78 15.37 -6.83
C TYR A 14 -4.87 15.23 -8.05
N TYR A 15 -4.05 14.20 -8.00
CA TYR A 15 -3.08 13.86 -9.03
C TYR A 15 -3.16 12.38 -9.39
N THR A 16 -2.83 12.05 -10.63
CA THR A 16 -2.34 10.70 -10.94
C THR A 16 -0.83 10.67 -10.76
N ILE A 17 -0.30 9.52 -10.34
CA ILE A 17 1.14 9.28 -10.23
C ILE A 17 1.50 8.35 -11.38
N ALA A 18 1.96 8.91 -12.49
CA ALA A 18 2.12 8.21 -13.76
C ALA A 18 3.57 7.81 -14.02
N ALA A 19 3.77 6.60 -14.50
CA ALA A 19 5.03 6.13 -15.08
C ALA A 19 5.21 6.66 -16.51
N ALA A 20 6.40 6.50 -17.09
CA ALA A 20 6.75 6.99 -18.43
C ALA A 20 5.80 6.49 -19.53
N ASN A 21 5.24 5.29 -19.40
CA ASN A 21 4.31 4.70 -20.35
C ASN A 21 2.85 5.13 -20.17
N GLY A 22 2.58 6.07 -19.27
CA GLY A 22 1.23 6.61 -18.99
C GLY A 22 0.36 5.76 -18.06
N ARG A 23 0.82 4.58 -17.61
CA ARG A 23 0.16 3.84 -16.52
C ARG A 23 0.36 4.56 -15.20
N VAL A 24 -0.56 4.35 -14.27
CA VAL A 24 -0.60 5.10 -13.01
C VAL A 24 -0.58 4.16 -11.80
N LEU A 25 -0.12 4.66 -10.67
CA LEU A 25 -0.26 3.96 -9.40
C LEU A 25 -1.72 3.95 -8.94
N GLU A 26 -2.18 2.79 -8.49
CA GLU A 26 -3.53 2.58 -7.96
C GLU A 26 -3.53 1.74 -6.68
N VAL A 27 -4.63 1.81 -5.94
CA VAL A 27 -4.95 0.79 -4.94
C VAL A 27 -5.54 -0.42 -5.66
N ALA A 28 -4.94 -1.59 -5.45
CA ALA A 28 -5.32 -2.81 -6.15
C ALA A 28 -6.74 -3.28 -5.80
N ASP A 29 -7.45 -3.78 -6.83
CA ASP A 29 -8.70 -4.55 -6.71
C ASP A 29 -9.81 -3.81 -5.94
N PHE A 30 -9.84 -2.49 -5.96
CA PHE A 30 -10.81 -1.65 -5.22
C PHE A 30 -10.82 -1.97 -3.72
N ASN A 31 -9.75 -2.56 -3.22
CA ASN A 31 -9.66 -3.04 -1.85
C ASN A 31 -9.55 -1.86 -0.88
N THR A 32 -10.47 -1.77 0.07
CA THR A 32 -10.51 -0.70 1.06
C THR A 32 -9.80 -1.05 2.36
N GLU A 33 -9.27 -2.26 2.50
CA GLU A 33 -8.63 -2.72 3.73
C GLU A 33 -7.21 -2.17 3.90
N ASN A 34 -6.73 -2.15 5.13
CA ASN A 34 -5.32 -1.91 5.41
C ASN A 34 -4.47 -3.03 4.81
N GLY A 35 -3.33 -2.66 4.22
CA GLY A 35 -2.44 -3.60 3.55
C GLY A 35 -2.76 -3.87 2.08
N ALA A 36 -3.82 -3.24 1.52
CA ALA A 36 -4.07 -3.35 0.09
C ALA A 36 -2.90 -2.77 -0.70
N SER A 37 -2.43 -3.55 -1.67
CA SER A 37 -1.25 -3.22 -2.47
C SER A 37 -1.44 -1.95 -3.30
N VAL A 38 -0.36 -1.18 -3.44
CA VAL A 38 -0.23 -0.14 -4.47
C VAL A 38 0.52 -0.75 -5.65
N ARG A 39 -0.08 -0.67 -6.84
CA ARG A 39 0.46 -1.25 -8.06
C ARG A 39 0.31 -0.31 -9.26
N LEU A 40 0.96 -0.63 -10.35
CA LEU A 40 0.81 0.05 -11.62
C LEU A 40 -0.38 -0.51 -12.41
N TRP A 41 -1.18 0.36 -13.03
CA TRP A 41 -2.32 -0.03 -13.86
C TRP A 41 -2.59 0.98 -14.96
N SER A 42 -3.30 0.55 -16.02
CA SER A 42 -3.81 1.47 -17.05
C SER A 42 -4.71 2.52 -16.43
N TYR A 43 -4.56 3.78 -16.88
CA TYR A 43 -5.39 4.87 -16.36
C TYR A 43 -6.82 4.77 -16.87
N GLU A 44 -7.79 4.69 -15.96
CA GLU A 44 -9.22 4.56 -16.22
C GLU A 44 -10.03 5.74 -15.68
N GLY A 45 -9.35 6.77 -15.16
CA GLY A 45 -9.98 7.96 -14.58
C GLY A 45 -10.69 7.72 -13.26
N GLN A 46 -10.36 6.63 -12.56
CA GLN A 46 -11.07 6.18 -11.38
C GLN A 46 -10.51 6.73 -10.07
N PRO A 47 -11.33 6.91 -9.02
CA PRO A 47 -10.88 7.49 -7.75
C PRO A 47 -9.75 6.73 -7.05
N TRP A 48 -9.67 5.40 -7.20
CA TRP A 48 -8.57 4.59 -6.63
C TRP A 48 -7.22 4.78 -7.32
N GLN A 49 -7.20 5.51 -8.46
CA GLN A 49 -6.01 5.92 -9.21
C GLN A 49 -5.63 7.38 -8.94
N GLN A 50 -6.28 8.03 -7.99
CA GLN A 50 -6.13 9.46 -7.72
C GLN A 50 -5.66 9.69 -6.29
N TRP A 51 -4.72 10.59 -6.13
CA TRP A 51 -3.99 10.82 -4.90
C TRP A 51 -3.90 12.30 -4.59
N THR A 52 -4.03 12.67 -3.32
CA THR A 52 -3.71 14.02 -2.85
C THR A 52 -2.48 13.97 -1.95
N PHE A 53 -1.74 15.06 -1.92
CA PHE A 53 -0.53 15.23 -1.13
C PHE A 53 -0.85 16.18 0.02
N GLU A 54 -0.95 15.65 1.22
CA GLU A 54 -1.22 16.41 2.44
C GLU A 54 0.09 16.67 3.16
N GLU A 55 0.43 17.94 3.37
CA GLU A 55 1.62 18.29 4.12
C GLU A 55 1.54 17.74 5.54
N ALA A 56 2.57 17.00 5.94
CA ALA A 56 2.67 16.34 7.25
C ALA A 56 3.77 16.97 8.13
N ALA A 57 4.78 17.55 7.48
CA ALA A 57 5.86 18.32 8.05
C ALA A 57 6.51 19.10 6.90
N ASP A 58 7.44 19.98 7.20
CA ASP A 58 8.13 20.82 6.19
C ASP A 58 8.71 19.98 5.06
N GLY A 59 8.16 20.14 3.85
CA GLY A 59 8.52 19.41 2.66
C GLY A 59 8.21 17.90 2.68
N GLN A 60 7.43 17.42 3.64
CA GLN A 60 7.02 16.02 3.76
C GLN A 60 5.51 15.88 3.63
N TYR A 61 5.07 14.89 2.88
CA TYR A 61 3.66 14.68 2.55
C TYR A 61 3.18 13.29 2.97
N ARG A 62 1.90 13.20 3.34
CA ARG A 62 1.13 11.94 3.25
C ARG A 62 0.46 11.91 1.88
N ILE A 63 0.60 10.78 1.18
CA ILE A 63 -0.01 10.57 -0.13
C ILE A 63 -1.29 9.79 0.08
N ARG A 64 -2.44 10.49 0.05
CA ARG A 64 -3.76 9.92 0.36
C ARG A 64 -4.50 9.50 -0.90
N ASN A 65 -5.06 8.31 -0.89
CA ASN A 65 -5.92 7.82 -1.96
C ASN A 65 -7.32 8.45 -1.87
N ARG A 66 -7.85 8.91 -3.01
CA ARG A 66 -9.17 9.55 -3.08
C ARG A 66 -10.31 8.59 -2.76
N PHE A 67 -10.21 7.34 -3.15
CA PHE A 67 -11.28 6.34 -2.97
C PHE A 67 -11.37 5.85 -1.54
N THR A 68 -10.24 5.48 -0.95
CA THR A 68 -10.20 4.80 0.36
C THR A 68 -9.98 5.77 1.53
N GLY A 69 -9.48 6.98 1.26
CA GLY A 69 -9.05 7.92 2.29
C GLY A 69 -7.81 7.47 3.08
N LYS A 70 -7.24 6.30 2.73
CA LYS A 70 -6.01 5.79 3.34
C LYS A 70 -4.77 6.37 2.66
N VAL A 71 -3.63 6.24 3.31
CA VAL A 71 -2.37 6.80 2.83
C VAL A 71 -1.38 5.71 2.41
N MET A 72 -0.47 6.04 1.49
CA MET A 72 0.66 5.17 1.15
C MET A 72 1.55 4.94 2.37
N ASP A 73 1.88 3.68 2.62
CA ASP A 73 2.68 3.22 3.75
C ASP A 73 3.66 2.11 3.29
N LEU A 74 4.68 1.88 4.09
CA LEU A 74 5.61 0.76 3.89
C LEU A 74 5.09 -0.48 4.62
N ALA A 75 4.97 -1.58 3.90
CA ALA A 75 4.54 -2.85 4.47
C ALA A 75 5.39 -3.20 5.70
N MET A 76 4.71 -3.42 6.83
CA MET A 76 5.32 -3.75 8.13
C MET A 76 6.39 -2.74 8.62
N GLY A 77 6.39 -1.51 8.13
CA GLY A 77 7.43 -0.51 8.42
C GLY A 77 8.82 -0.90 7.92
N GLY A 78 8.88 -1.76 6.90
CA GLY A 78 10.15 -2.24 6.33
C GLY A 78 10.96 -1.13 5.68
N VAL A 79 12.28 -1.23 5.75
CA VAL A 79 13.23 -0.25 5.19
C VAL A 79 14.17 -0.86 4.16
N ALA A 80 14.08 -2.16 3.93
CA ALA A 80 14.92 -2.86 2.95
C ALA A 80 14.48 -2.57 1.51
N ASN A 81 15.41 -2.69 0.55
CA ASN A 81 15.05 -2.76 -0.86
C ASN A 81 14.06 -3.89 -1.09
N GLY A 82 13.00 -3.64 -1.88
CA GLY A 82 11.94 -4.59 -2.14
C GLY A 82 10.79 -4.55 -1.12
N THR A 83 10.84 -3.68 -0.11
CA THR A 83 9.67 -3.48 0.77
C THR A 83 8.52 -2.92 -0.05
N TRP A 84 7.37 -3.56 0.00
CA TRP A 84 6.18 -3.18 -0.75
C TRP A 84 5.56 -1.89 -0.23
N VAL A 85 5.03 -1.12 -1.16
CA VAL A 85 4.13 0.00 -0.85
C VAL A 85 2.71 -0.52 -0.84
N HIS A 86 1.98 -0.21 0.23
CA HIS A 86 0.59 -0.53 0.40
C HIS A 86 -0.18 0.71 0.91
N GLN A 87 -1.48 0.60 1.06
CA GLN A 87 -2.25 1.61 1.78
C GLN A 87 -2.47 1.21 3.24
N TRP A 88 -2.56 2.20 4.11
CA TRP A 88 -2.87 2.01 5.53
C TRP A 88 -3.64 3.20 6.10
N SER A 89 -4.38 2.98 7.21
CA SER A 89 -4.96 4.07 7.99
C SER A 89 -3.87 5.03 8.47
N VAL A 90 -4.19 6.32 8.55
CA VAL A 90 -3.21 7.33 8.98
C VAL A 90 -2.68 7.03 10.37
N THR A 91 -1.37 7.12 10.51
CA THR A 91 -0.63 7.06 11.77
C THR A 91 0.34 8.25 11.88
N SER A 92 1.03 8.37 13.00
CA SER A 92 2.13 9.34 13.17
C SER A 92 3.46 8.84 12.58
N GLY A 93 3.52 7.60 12.07
CA GLY A 93 4.73 6.92 11.62
C GLY A 93 5.42 7.61 10.45
N ALA A 94 6.75 7.54 10.42
CA ALA A 94 7.56 8.07 9.33
C ALA A 94 7.46 7.22 8.04
N SER A 95 7.00 5.96 8.14
CA SER A 95 6.72 5.07 7.00
C SER A 95 5.66 5.63 6.05
N GLN A 96 4.79 6.54 6.54
CA GLN A 96 3.72 7.20 5.78
C GLN A 96 4.11 8.59 5.29
N ARG A 97 5.35 9.01 5.51
CA ARG A 97 5.82 10.33 5.08
C ARG A 97 6.75 10.22 3.88
N TRP A 98 6.52 11.08 2.91
CA TRP A 98 7.18 11.07 1.62
C TRP A 98 7.68 12.46 1.25
N GLN A 99 8.86 12.54 0.67
CA GLN A 99 9.38 13.75 0.03
C GLN A 99 9.15 13.66 -1.47
N VAL A 100 8.78 14.78 -2.08
CA VAL A 100 8.64 14.91 -3.54
C VAL A 100 9.89 15.61 -4.05
N MET A 101 10.76 14.84 -4.68
CA MET A 101 12.05 15.32 -5.16
C MET A 101 11.98 15.60 -6.65
N PRO A 102 12.29 16.82 -7.12
CA PRO A 102 12.35 17.10 -8.55
C PRO A 102 13.36 16.20 -9.27
N ALA A 103 12.97 15.74 -10.46
CA ALA A 103 13.81 14.92 -11.33
C ALA A 103 13.81 15.47 -12.77
N SER A 104 14.51 14.79 -13.68
CA SER A 104 14.59 15.19 -15.09
C SER A 104 13.23 15.11 -15.80
N GLY A 105 13.06 15.88 -16.87
CA GLY A 105 11.87 15.80 -17.73
C GLY A 105 10.55 16.25 -17.08
N GLY A 106 10.60 17.02 -15.98
CA GLY A 106 9.40 17.42 -15.22
C GLY A 106 8.83 16.30 -14.36
N CYS A 107 9.54 15.18 -14.21
CA CYS A 107 9.22 14.11 -13.31
C CYS A 107 9.64 14.42 -11.86
N VAL A 108 9.19 13.56 -10.95
CA VAL A 108 9.60 13.57 -9.55
C VAL A 108 10.02 12.16 -9.11
N LYS A 109 10.75 12.08 -8.02
CA LYS A 109 10.94 10.87 -7.21
C LYS A 109 10.16 11.02 -5.91
N LEU A 110 9.53 9.95 -5.47
CA LEU A 110 8.80 9.89 -4.21
C LEU A 110 9.65 9.12 -3.21
N ARG A 111 10.32 9.86 -2.30
CA ARG A 111 11.27 9.30 -1.33
C ARG A 111 10.61 9.11 0.02
N ASN A 112 10.66 7.91 0.56
CA ASN A 112 10.14 7.63 1.89
C ASN A 112 11.09 8.17 2.98
N VAL A 113 10.52 8.86 3.97
CA VAL A 113 11.28 9.52 5.04
C VAL A 113 11.94 8.51 5.99
N LEU A 114 11.26 7.38 6.28
CA LEU A 114 11.81 6.35 7.17
C LEU A 114 12.94 5.57 6.52
N ALA A 115 12.74 5.14 5.29
CA ALA A 115 13.64 4.21 4.60
C ALA A 115 14.75 4.90 3.82
N ASP A 116 14.63 6.20 3.55
CA ASP A 116 15.54 6.95 2.68
C ASP A 116 15.68 6.33 1.27
N LYS A 117 14.56 5.76 0.76
CA LYS A 117 14.46 5.08 -0.53
C LYS A 117 13.29 5.62 -1.34
N VAL A 118 13.34 5.43 -2.65
CA VAL A 118 12.34 5.95 -3.57
C VAL A 118 11.34 4.87 -3.99
N ILE A 119 10.12 5.27 -4.35
CA ILE A 119 9.14 4.36 -4.97
C ILE A 119 9.70 3.85 -6.29
N ASP A 120 9.63 2.54 -6.46
CA ASP A 120 10.20 1.75 -7.54
C ASP A 120 9.18 0.70 -8.02
N LEU A 121 9.33 0.20 -9.23
CA LEU A 121 8.52 -0.89 -9.77
C LEU A 121 9.29 -2.21 -9.74
N VAL A 122 8.68 -3.23 -9.16
CA VAL A 122 9.29 -4.57 -9.04
C VAL A 122 9.81 -5.07 -10.39
N GLY A 123 11.10 -5.40 -10.44
CA GLY A 123 11.76 -5.94 -11.63
C GLY A 123 11.82 -4.97 -12.81
N MET A 124 11.70 -3.66 -12.58
CA MET A 124 11.64 -2.62 -13.62
C MET A 124 10.49 -2.84 -14.63
N ARG A 125 9.48 -3.64 -14.26
CA ARG A 125 8.34 -3.95 -15.11
C ARG A 125 7.38 -2.78 -15.15
N VAL A 126 6.71 -2.63 -16.29
CA VAL A 126 5.77 -1.52 -16.53
C VAL A 126 4.38 -2.03 -16.97
N ASP A 127 4.09 -3.30 -16.70
CA ASP A 127 2.81 -3.94 -17.03
C ASP A 127 1.76 -3.68 -15.95
N ASN A 128 0.48 -3.87 -16.31
CA ASN A 128 -0.60 -3.87 -15.34
C ASN A 128 -0.36 -4.92 -14.25
N GLY A 129 -0.60 -4.55 -13.01
CA GLY A 129 -0.38 -5.41 -11.85
C GLY A 129 1.04 -5.37 -11.29
N THR A 130 1.98 -4.62 -11.90
CA THR A 130 3.33 -4.49 -11.34
C THR A 130 3.28 -3.78 -9.99
N GLN A 131 3.76 -4.48 -8.96
CA GLN A 131 3.78 -4.00 -7.57
C GLN A 131 4.73 -2.82 -7.40
N ALA A 132 4.30 -1.80 -6.66
CA ALA A 132 5.16 -0.74 -6.18
C ALA A 132 5.92 -1.20 -4.92
N GLN A 133 7.20 -0.90 -4.88
CA GLN A 133 8.11 -1.17 -3.77
C GLN A 133 8.94 0.08 -3.48
N ILE A 134 9.77 0.04 -2.46
CA ILE A 134 10.87 1.00 -2.30
C ILE A 134 12.18 0.35 -2.69
N TRP A 135 13.05 1.15 -3.28
CA TRP A 135 14.41 0.75 -3.66
C TRP A 135 15.37 1.91 -3.48
N GLN A 136 16.66 1.62 -3.29
CA GLN A 136 17.67 2.67 -3.35
C GLN A 136 17.57 3.45 -4.67
N ASP A 137 17.87 4.73 -4.65
CA ASP A 137 17.87 5.56 -5.84
C ASP A 137 19.03 5.14 -6.78
N VAL A 138 18.69 4.51 -7.89
CA VAL A 138 19.63 4.06 -8.94
C VAL A 138 19.47 4.86 -10.23
N PHE A 139 18.71 5.95 -10.18
CA PHE A 139 18.41 6.82 -11.32
C PHE A 139 17.71 6.11 -12.49
N GLY A 140 17.02 5.00 -12.21
CA GLY A 140 16.24 4.24 -13.18
C GLY A 140 14.93 4.95 -13.57
N GLU A 141 14.44 4.73 -14.80
CA GLU A 141 13.17 5.28 -15.26
C GLU A 141 11.97 4.74 -14.48
N ASN A 142 12.07 3.53 -13.93
CA ASN A 142 11.07 2.89 -13.07
C ASN A 142 10.95 3.54 -11.68
N GLN A 143 11.75 4.58 -11.40
CA GLN A 143 11.72 5.41 -10.19
C GLN A 143 11.28 6.85 -10.47
N LEU A 144 10.93 7.15 -11.73
CA LEU A 144 10.50 8.47 -12.17
C LEU A 144 8.98 8.52 -12.34
N TRP A 145 8.38 9.52 -11.74
CA TRP A 145 6.93 9.67 -11.71
C TRP A 145 6.53 11.05 -12.22
N ARG A 146 5.50 11.10 -13.04
CA ARG A 146 4.85 12.34 -13.42
C ARG A 146 3.61 12.54 -12.55
N LEU A 147 3.45 13.72 -12.00
CA LEU A 147 2.25 14.11 -11.25
C LEU A 147 1.34 14.90 -12.19
N ASP A 148 0.33 14.26 -12.74
CA ASP A 148 -0.64 14.90 -13.63
C ASP A 148 -1.87 15.33 -12.81
N PRO A 149 -2.22 16.62 -12.77
CA PRO A 149 -3.42 17.09 -12.08
C PRO A 149 -4.68 16.43 -12.65
N VAL A 150 -5.55 15.97 -11.77
CA VAL A 150 -6.86 15.44 -12.17
C VAL A 150 -7.79 16.60 -12.49
N PRO A 151 -8.38 16.66 -13.71
CA PRO A 151 -9.31 17.73 -14.07
C PRO A 151 -10.56 17.75 -13.20
N ASP A 152 -11.04 18.94 -12.82
CA ASP A 152 -12.23 19.14 -11.96
C ASP A 152 -13.46 18.36 -12.42
N LYS A 153 -13.67 18.25 -13.75
CA LYS A 153 -14.78 17.47 -14.31
C LYS A 153 -14.78 15.99 -13.92
N LEU A 154 -13.61 15.42 -13.57
CA LEU A 154 -13.48 14.05 -13.10
C LEU A 154 -13.67 13.96 -11.58
N LEU A 155 -13.56 15.08 -10.87
CA LEU A 155 -13.75 15.15 -9.43
C LEU A 155 -15.24 15.23 -9.04
N GLN A 156 -16.11 15.61 -9.97
CA GLN A 156 -17.56 15.72 -9.76
C GLN A 156 -18.27 14.36 -9.69
N LYS A 157 -17.62 13.27 -10.11
CA LYS A 157 -18.14 11.92 -9.89
C LYS A 157 -17.74 11.48 -8.48
N ASP A 158 -18.71 11.40 -7.58
CA ASP A 158 -18.51 10.77 -6.30
C ASP A 158 -17.97 9.35 -6.52
N PRO A 159 -16.92 8.95 -5.77
CA PRO A 159 -16.46 7.57 -5.84
C PRO A 159 -17.62 6.66 -5.42
N PRO A 160 -17.79 5.48 -6.05
CA PRO A 160 -18.76 4.52 -5.57
C PRO A 160 -18.43 4.21 -4.10
N PRO A 161 -19.47 4.03 -3.25
CA PRO A 161 -19.22 3.70 -1.85
C PRO A 161 -18.36 2.46 -1.74
N PRO A 162 -17.44 2.41 -0.77
CA PRO A 162 -16.54 1.28 -0.60
C PRO A 162 -17.37 0.00 -0.44
N VAL A 163 -17.09 -1.00 -1.26
CA VAL A 163 -17.71 -2.32 -1.12
C VAL A 163 -17.15 -2.95 0.15
N VAL A 164 -17.92 -2.90 1.22
CA VAL A 164 -17.60 -3.62 2.46
C VAL A 164 -17.84 -5.10 2.17
N THR A 165 -16.81 -5.80 1.75
CA THR A 165 -16.83 -7.26 1.71
C THR A 165 -16.89 -7.75 3.16
N ARG A 166 -18.11 -8.06 3.62
CA ARG A 166 -18.27 -8.78 4.89
C ARG A 166 -17.48 -10.07 4.78
N ALA A 167 -16.51 -10.24 5.68
CA ALA A 167 -15.84 -11.52 5.84
C ALA A 167 -16.89 -12.63 5.97
N PRO A 168 -16.71 -13.79 5.31
CA PRO A 168 -17.66 -14.89 5.41
C PRO A 168 -17.81 -15.26 6.88
N LYS A 169 -19.05 -15.26 7.40
CA LYS A 169 -19.35 -15.78 8.73
C LYS A 169 -18.93 -17.24 8.75
N ILE A 170 -17.88 -17.55 9.49
CA ILE A 170 -17.52 -18.93 9.79
C ILE A 170 -18.64 -19.48 10.68
N THR A 171 -19.58 -20.19 10.10
CA THR A 171 -20.60 -20.94 10.83
C THR A 171 -19.89 -22.11 11.48
N ARG A 172 -19.59 -21.99 12.76
CA ARG A 172 -19.06 -23.09 13.58
C ARG A 172 -20.15 -24.13 13.73
N THR A 173 -20.14 -25.14 12.88
CA THR A 173 -21.01 -26.31 13.01
C THR A 173 -20.63 -27.04 14.28
N GLN A 174 -21.47 -26.95 15.30
CA GLN A 174 -21.37 -27.80 16.47
C GLN A 174 -21.83 -29.20 16.11
N THR A 175 -20.92 -30.09 15.83
CA THR A 175 -21.17 -31.53 15.89
C THR A 175 -20.77 -32.01 17.28
N GLY A 176 -21.74 -31.94 18.19
CA GLY A 176 -21.64 -32.52 19.51
C GLY A 176 -22.64 -33.64 19.64
N LYS A 177 -22.23 -34.88 19.52
CA LYS A 177 -22.90 -36.00 20.20
C LYS A 177 -21.84 -36.80 20.92
N GLY A 178 -21.80 -36.57 22.23
CA GLY A 178 -21.02 -37.37 23.14
C GLY A 178 -21.58 -38.77 23.26
N THR A 179 -20.76 -39.75 23.04
CA THR A 179 -20.99 -41.12 23.49
C THR A 179 -20.18 -41.36 24.79
N ARG A 180 -20.93 -41.61 25.84
CA ARG A 180 -20.52 -41.92 27.19
C ARG A 180 -19.91 -43.33 27.20
N ALA A 181 -18.60 -43.46 27.32
CA ALA A 181 -17.94 -44.75 27.58
C ALA A 181 -17.73 -44.98 29.06
N LYS A 182 -18.15 -46.17 29.50
CA LYS A 182 -18.13 -46.70 30.85
C LYS A 182 -16.70 -46.87 31.39
N LYS A 183 -16.56 -46.50 32.64
CA LYS A 183 -15.41 -46.71 33.50
C LYS A 183 -15.36 -48.19 33.94
N THR A 184 -14.29 -48.91 33.64
CA THR A 184 -13.95 -50.17 34.30
C THR A 184 -12.60 -49.98 35.00
N ALA A 185 -12.64 -50.24 36.29
CA ALA A 185 -11.48 -50.22 37.18
C ALA A 185 -10.66 -51.49 37.01
N GLY A 186 -9.36 -51.36 36.94
CA GLY A 186 -8.40 -52.47 37.03
C GLY A 186 -7.23 -52.06 37.92
N LYS A 187 -7.16 -52.76 39.08
CA LYS A 187 -6.08 -52.72 40.05
C LYS A 187 -4.83 -53.47 39.56
N GLY A 188 -3.65 -53.04 40.04
CA GLY A 188 -2.46 -53.91 40.09
C GLY A 188 -1.18 -53.10 39.84
N ALA A 189 -0.60 -52.73 40.87
CA ALA A 189 0.55 -53.31 41.61
C ALA A 189 1.92 -52.76 41.15
N ALA A 190 2.59 -52.27 42.17
CA ALA A 190 3.95 -51.74 42.24
C ALA A 190 5.05 -52.72 41.77
N ARG A 191 6.18 -52.16 41.28
CA ARG A 191 7.53 -52.59 41.78
C ARG A 191 8.62 -51.61 41.32
N ALA A 192 9.35 -51.16 42.31
CA ALA A 192 10.61 -50.44 42.21
C ALA A 192 11.78 -51.30 41.73
N ARG A 193 12.83 -50.65 41.15
CA ARG A 193 14.30 -50.95 41.33
C ARG A 193 15.06 -49.95 40.41
N LYS A 194 15.74 -49.04 40.98
CA LYS A 194 17.14 -48.80 41.39
C LYS A 194 18.22 -49.19 40.34
N ALA A 195 19.04 -48.17 40.05
CA ALA A 195 20.51 -48.11 39.78
C ALA A 195 21.03 -48.68 38.43
N LYS A 196 21.68 -47.88 37.66
CA LYS A 196 23.06 -47.42 37.76
C LYS A 196 23.25 -46.15 36.92
#